data_a64d524a30134f57b006346172bc17c6
#
_entry.id   a64d524a30134f57b006346172bc17c6
#
_cell.length_a   1.000
_cell.length_b   1.000
_cell.length_c   1.000
_cell.angle_alpha   90.00
_cell.angle_beta   90.00
_cell.angle_gamma   90.00
#
_symmetry.space_group_name_H-M   'P 1'
#
loop_
_entity.id
_entity.type
_entity.pdbx_description
1 polymer ?
#
loop_
_entity_poly.entity_id
_entity_poly.type
_entity_poly.pdbx_seq_one_letter_code
_entity_poly.pdbx_strand_id
1 'polypeptide(L)'
;MKKVSNKLYKARKIMDYTGVVFLVLLLLFIWQLYRGPVAVPFLKPYIIKALNHDDSEYQVMVDAVNLELVRSIQPIKIIANNVVYKKNDGTFIINAPKTSVSFSIRALLRGVIAPSSVEISAPSVYLFTTYGIGQDNRDEVNRKKLEYYFDAFEDFVERFNSEDRAYPESYINDISVKNAELEFHEVDLGRKWVFSDLNYTFERNFTNIETDFNALLKLRDRISTVGIDAEYRPGAAKLALRFYFSDLVPADVVDTFLEKQFSENLYGVNLPVSGKVDALIDFEDVLRNKDDIVKSLDTAVENIDFQFEGGQGNIMFSDNEDFRYNVSSFLLEGNVDGGVDKVNIKDADFDLGGQKMKLGLQITGMKKFFFENSLRDLKISASADVEKLAFDDLNKYWPR
;
A
#
# COMPACT_ATOMS: atom_id res chain seq x y z
N MET A 1 -17.88 66.19 -30.39
CA MET A 1 -17.02 65.69 -29.29
C MET A 1 -17.75 65.49 -27.93
N LYS A 2 -18.68 66.32 -27.47
CA LYS A 2 -19.41 66.20 -26.17
C LYS A 2 -20.26 64.91 -26.03
N LYS A 3 -20.81 64.30 -27.10
CA LYS A 3 -21.67 63.09 -27.03
C LYS A 3 -20.89 61.80 -26.76
N VAL A 4 -19.61 61.74 -27.22
CA VAL A 4 -18.74 60.54 -26.99
C VAL A 4 -18.23 60.51 -25.54
N SER A 5 -17.88 61.69 -24.98
CA SER A 5 -17.46 61.84 -23.59
C SER A 5 -18.53 61.39 -22.62
N ASN A 6 -19.82 61.68 -22.87
CA ASN A 6 -20.93 61.32 -21.99
C ASN A 6 -21.25 59.82 -22.01
N LYS A 7 -21.01 59.13 -23.16
CA LYS A 7 -21.15 57.67 -23.26
C LYS A 7 -20.03 56.93 -22.50
N LEU A 8 -18.80 57.40 -22.60
CA LEU A 8 -17.66 56.85 -21.86
C LEU A 8 -17.78 57.06 -20.35
N TYR A 9 -18.27 58.21 -19.91
CA TYR A 9 -18.56 58.47 -18.48
C TYR A 9 -19.66 57.57 -17.92
N LYS A 10 -20.78 57.35 -18.66
CA LYS A 10 -21.83 56.44 -18.27
C LYS A 10 -21.34 54.99 -18.26
N ALA A 11 -20.55 54.56 -19.23
CA ALA A 11 -19.97 53.23 -19.29
C ALA A 11 -19.03 52.95 -18.10
N ARG A 12 -18.16 53.91 -17.76
CA ARG A 12 -17.29 53.84 -16.58
C ARG A 12 -18.10 53.72 -15.27
N LYS A 13 -19.15 54.53 -15.10
CA LYS A 13 -20.00 54.50 -13.91
C LYS A 13 -20.77 53.22 -13.78
N ILE A 14 -21.24 52.60 -14.87
CA ILE A 14 -21.87 51.29 -14.89
C ILE A 14 -20.84 50.22 -14.48
N MET A 15 -19.60 50.28 -15.00
CA MET A 15 -18.54 49.36 -14.67
C MET A 15 -18.16 49.44 -13.17
N ASP A 16 -18.09 50.66 -12.60
CA ASP A 16 -17.79 50.88 -11.18
C ASP A 16 -18.91 50.26 -10.29
N TYR A 17 -20.20 50.50 -10.63
CA TYR A 17 -21.32 49.90 -9.88
C TYR A 17 -21.38 48.38 -10.00
N THR A 18 -21.11 47.84 -11.20
CA THR A 18 -21.05 46.41 -11.44
C THR A 18 -19.89 45.77 -10.62
N GLY A 19 -18.75 46.47 -10.54
CA GLY A 19 -17.62 46.03 -9.73
C GLY A 19 -17.93 46.00 -8.23
N VAL A 20 -18.62 47.04 -7.72
CA VAL A 20 -19.02 47.08 -6.33
C VAL A 20 -20.04 45.98 -6.00
N VAL A 21 -21.07 45.80 -6.85
CA VAL A 21 -22.07 44.71 -6.66
C VAL A 21 -21.39 43.35 -6.70
N PHE A 22 -20.47 43.13 -7.62
CA PHE A 22 -19.72 41.89 -7.69
C PHE A 22 -18.88 41.65 -6.43
N LEU A 23 -18.21 42.67 -5.92
CA LEU A 23 -17.41 42.59 -4.69
C LEU A 23 -18.30 42.24 -3.49
N VAL A 24 -19.47 42.88 -3.34
CA VAL A 24 -20.42 42.58 -2.26
C VAL A 24 -20.92 41.13 -2.36
N LEU A 25 -21.29 40.69 -3.56
CA LEU A 25 -21.71 39.28 -3.77
C LEU A 25 -20.58 38.29 -3.44
N LEU A 26 -19.36 38.61 -3.83
CA LEU A 26 -18.19 37.81 -3.51
C LEU A 26 -17.95 37.72 -2.00
N LEU A 27 -18.05 38.84 -1.28
CA LEU A 27 -17.90 38.85 0.18
C LEU A 27 -19.03 38.06 0.88
N LEU A 28 -20.26 38.16 0.39
CA LEU A 28 -21.38 37.38 0.91
C LEU A 28 -21.17 35.87 0.64
N PHE A 29 -20.65 35.53 -0.52
CA PHE A 29 -20.34 34.15 -0.88
C PHE A 29 -19.22 33.58 0.01
N ILE A 30 -18.12 34.33 0.21
CA ILE A 30 -17.04 33.96 1.13
C ILE A 30 -17.57 33.81 2.56
N TRP A 31 -18.41 34.73 3.00
CA TRP A 31 -19.04 34.67 4.34
C TRP A 31 -19.91 33.42 4.49
N GLN A 32 -20.65 33.01 3.43
CA GLN A 32 -21.49 31.83 3.44
C GLN A 32 -20.61 30.54 3.46
N LEU A 33 -19.51 30.51 2.68
CA LEU A 33 -18.53 29.42 2.73
C LEU A 33 -17.89 29.28 4.11
N TYR A 34 -17.72 30.37 4.83
CA TYR A 34 -17.18 30.37 6.18
C TYR A 34 -18.14 29.75 7.19
N ARG A 35 -19.46 29.77 6.91
CA ARG A 35 -20.51 29.16 7.76
C ARG A 35 -20.63 27.64 7.57
N GLY A 36 -20.20 27.11 6.44
CA GLY A 36 -20.24 25.69 6.11
C GLY A 36 -20.23 25.41 4.62
N PRO A 37 -20.25 24.13 4.23
CA PRO A 37 -20.22 23.72 2.83
C PRO A 37 -21.39 24.31 2.05
N VAL A 38 -21.09 24.84 0.84
CA VAL A 38 -22.08 25.42 -0.08
C VAL A 38 -22.22 24.51 -1.28
N ALA A 39 -23.44 24.08 -1.59
CA ALA A 39 -23.70 23.30 -2.79
C ALA A 39 -23.42 24.09 -4.07
N VAL A 40 -22.62 23.51 -4.96
CA VAL A 40 -22.19 24.14 -6.23
C VAL A 40 -22.53 23.20 -7.42
N PRO A 41 -23.84 22.96 -7.68
CA PRO A 41 -24.27 21.97 -8.66
C PRO A 41 -23.78 22.29 -10.10
N PHE A 42 -23.49 23.56 -10.37
CA PHE A 42 -22.96 23.99 -11.68
C PHE A 42 -21.55 23.49 -11.96
N LEU A 43 -20.75 23.13 -10.93
CA LEU A 43 -19.41 22.56 -11.10
C LEU A 43 -19.46 21.06 -11.46
N LYS A 44 -20.52 20.35 -11.10
CA LYS A 44 -20.66 18.89 -11.33
C LYS A 44 -20.36 18.49 -12.79
N PRO A 45 -20.97 19.07 -13.84
CA PRO A 45 -20.70 18.66 -15.22
C PRO A 45 -19.26 18.92 -15.64
N TYR A 46 -18.62 19.97 -15.13
CA TYR A 46 -17.22 20.27 -15.44
C TYR A 46 -16.27 19.27 -14.80
N ILE A 47 -16.56 18.86 -13.54
CA ILE A 47 -15.77 17.83 -12.84
C ILE A 47 -15.91 16.49 -13.54
N ILE A 48 -17.13 16.07 -13.85
CA ILE A 48 -17.39 14.82 -14.57
C ILE A 48 -16.68 14.82 -15.92
N LYS A 49 -16.75 15.92 -16.67
CA LYS A 49 -16.09 16.05 -17.97
C LYS A 49 -14.56 16.03 -17.84
N ALA A 50 -14.02 16.65 -16.81
CA ALA A 50 -12.56 16.68 -16.57
C ALA A 50 -12.02 15.29 -16.18
N LEU A 51 -12.83 14.48 -15.49
CA LEU A 51 -12.45 13.15 -15.04
C LEU A 51 -12.75 12.05 -16.08
N ASN A 52 -13.76 12.26 -16.94
CA ASN A 52 -14.11 11.35 -18.02
C ASN A 52 -13.55 11.91 -19.35
N HIS A 53 -12.36 11.49 -19.75
CA HIS A 53 -11.85 11.76 -21.08
C HIS A 53 -12.56 10.86 -22.11
N ASP A 54 -12.76 11.35 -23.35
CA ASP A 54 -13.50 10.63 -24.38
C ASP A 54 -12.90 9.23 -24.70
N ASP A 55 -11.58 9.05 -24.51
CA ASP A 55 -10.87 7.79 -24.70
C ASP A 55 -10.56 7.06 -23.36
N SER A 56 -11.18 7.46 -22.26
CA SER A 56 -10.91 6.86 -20.94
C SER A 56 -11.56 5.48 -20.84
N GLU A 57 -10.76 4.51 -20.41
CA GLU A 57 -11.27 3.18 -20.02
C GLU A 57 -12.13 3.24 -18.74
N TYR A 58 -12.21 4.39 -18.10
CA TYR A 58 -12.84 4.59 -16.80
C TYR A 58 -14.01 5.58 -16.90
N GLN A 59 -15.03 5.33 -16.10
CA GLN A 59 -16.18 6.22 -15.91
C GLN A 59 -16.24 6.73 -14.47
N VAL A 60 -16.44 8.04 -14.33
CA VAL A 60 -16.64 8.70 -13.03
C VAL A 60 -18.06 9.27 -12.98
N MET A 61 -18.78 8.95 -11.91
CA MET A 61 -20.09 9.51 -11.59
C MET A 61 -20.01 10.19 -10.22
N VAL A 62 -20.70 11.31 -10.07
CA VAL A 62 -20.73 12.08 -8.83
C VAL A 62 -22.18 12.56 -8.60
N ASP A 63 -22.71 12.39 -7.40
CA ASP A 63 -24.09 12.82 -7.11
C ASP A 63 -24.18 14.32 -6.83
N ALA A 64 -23.37 14.80 -5.88
CA ALA A 64 -23.38 16.18 -5.46
C ALA A 64 -21.97 16.73 -5.25
N VAL A 65 -21.82 18.02 -5.50
CA VAL A 65 -20.57 18.76 -5.30
C VAL A 65 -20.82 19.95 -4.40
N ASN A 66 -20.00 20.05 -3.35
CA ASN A 66 -20.02 21.15 -2.38
C ASN A 66 -18.64 21.83 -2.36
N LEU A 67 -18.65 23.11 -2.09
CA LEU A 67 -17.45 23.90 -1.83
C LEU A 67 -17.39 24.26 -0.36
N GLU A 68 -16.26 24.09 0.28
CA GLU A 68 -16.00 24.41 1.67
C GLU A 68 -14.76 25.27 1.81
N LEU A 69 -14.79 26.22 2.75
CA LEU A 69 -13.64 26.99 3.15
C LEU A 69 -13.13 26.45 4.51
N VAL A 70 -11.91 25.90 4.49
CA VAL A 70 -11.28 25.32 5.66
C VAL A 70 -10.18 26.24 6.20
N ARG A 71 -10.01 26.32 7.51
CA ARG A 71 -8.91 27.05 8.15
C ARG A 71 -7.61 26.24 8.04
N SER A 72 -7.04 26.21 6.86
CA SER A 72 -5.77 25.53 6.59
C SER A 72 -4.94 26.32 5.59
N ILE A 73 -3.72 25.88 5.33
CA ILE A 73 -2.86 26.43 4.26
C ILE A 73 -3.53 26.27 2.88
N GLN A 74 -4.47 25.32 2.77
CA GLN A 74 -5.26 25.02 1.57
C GLN A 74 -6.74 25.32 1.86
N PRO A 75 -7.15 26.59 1.78
CA PRO A 75 -8.44 27.01 2.30
C PRO A 75 -9.64 26.53 1.49
N ILE A 76 -9.45 26.20 0.21
CA ILE A 76 -10.53 25.82 -0.70
C ILE A 76 -10.57 24.31 -0.84
N LYS A 77 -11.68 23.67 -0.40
CA LYS A 77 -11.93 22.25 -0.46
C LYS A 77 -13.19 21.97 -1.26
N ILE A 78 -13.09 21.13 -2.28
CA ILE A 78 -14.25 20.57 -2.97
C ILE A 78 -14.59 19.22 -2.33
N ILE A 79 -15.86 19.03 -2.01
CA ILE A 79 -16.41 17.80 -1.47
C ILE A 79 -17.34 17.22 -2.52
N ALA A 80 -17.01 16.03 -3.00
CA ALA A 80 -17.86 15.24 -3.87
C ALA A 80 -18.50 14.11 -3.05
N ASN A 81 -19.82 13.97 -3.16
CA ASN A 81 -20.56 12.93 -2.48
C ASN A 81 -20.96 11.83 -3.45
N ASN A 82 -20.94 10.57 -2.97
CA ASN A 82 -21.29 9.37 -3.71
C ASN A 82 -20.55 9.33 -5.06
N VAL A 83 -19.22 9.34 -4.97
CA VAL A 83 -18.36 9.20 -6.14
C VAL A 83 -18.28 7.72 -6.50
N VAL A 84 -18.65 7.39 -7.73
CA VAL A 84 -18.46 6.06 -8.30
C VAL A 84 -17.43 6.17 -9.40
N TYR A 85 -16.34 5.44 -9.24
CA TYR A 85 -15.29 5.30 -10.26
C TYR A 85 -15.24 3.85 -10.68
N LYS A 86 -15.45 3.58 -11.95
CA LYS A 86 -15.45 2.20 -12.47
C LYS A 86 -14.71 2.11 -13.78
N LYS A 87 -14.03 0.99 -14.00
CA LYS A 87 -13.51 0.62 -15.31
C LYS A 87 -14.63 0.07 -16.19
N ASN A 88 -14.58 0.36 -17.49
CA ASN A 88 -15.67 -0.01 -18.44
C ASN A 88 -15.89 -1.52 -18.54
N ASP A 89 -14.83 -2.32 -18.33
CA ASP A 89 -14.89 -3.77 -18.30
C ASP A 89 -15.40 -4.36 -16.96
N GLY A 90 -15.64 -3.52 -15.96
CA GLY A 90 -16.12 -3.93 -14.64
C GLY A 90 -15.07 -4.58 -13.74
N THR A 91 -13.81 -4.64 -14.15
CA THR A 91 -12.72 -5.26 -13.37
C THR A 91 -12.31 -4.41 -12.17
N PHE A 92 -12.66 -3.13 -12.15
CA PHE A 92 -12.35 -2.21 -11.06
C PHE A 92 -13.53 -1.29 -10.78
N ILE A 93 -13.94 -1.23 -9.50
CA ILE A 93 -15.06 -0.38 -9.05
C ILE A 93 -14.67 0.22 -7.68
N ILE A 94 -14.79 1.55 -7.57
CA ILE A 94 -14.72 2.26 -6.29
C ILE A 94 -16.04 2.98 -6.06
N ASN A 95 -16.62 2.78 -4.89
CA ASN A 95 -17.75 3.56 -4.39
C ASN A 95 -17.27 4.35 -3.18
N ALA A 96 -17.19 5.67 -3.29
CA ALA A 96 -16.75 6.55 -2.21
C ALA A 96 -17.90 7.45 -1.78
N PRO A 97 -18.47 7.26 -0.57
CA PRO A 97 -19.54 8.09 -0.05
C PRO A 97 -19.15 9.58 0.04
N LYS A 98 -17.90 9.84 0.37
CA LYS A 98 -17.35 11.19 0.45
C LYS A 98 -15.92 11.24 -0.02
N THR A 99 -15.66 12.09 -1.00
CA THR A 99 -14.31 12.41 -1.49
C THR A 99 -14.09 13.91 -1.38
N SER A 100 -12.98 14.32 -0.81
CA SER A 100 -12.60 15.71 -0.64
C SER A 100 -11.29 16.00 -1.32
N VAL A 101 -11.22 17.10 -2.06
CA VAL A 101 -10.01 17.53 -2.76
C VAL A 101 -9.72 18.99 -2.42
N SER A 102 -8.55 19.27 -1.88
CA SER A 102 -8.05 20.62 -1.69
C SER A 102 -7.10 21.01 -2.84
N PHE A 103 -7.07 22.28 -3.21
CA PHE A 103 -6.25 22.77 -4.31
C PHE A 103 -4.98 23.47 -3.84
N SER A 104 -3.92 23.29 -4.60
CA SER A 104 -2.65 23.95 -4.35
C SER A 104 -2.72 25.43 -4.71
N ILE A 105 -2.58 26.31 -3.72
CA ILE A 105 -2.47 27.75 -3.94
C ILE A 105 -1.27 28.07 -4.84
N ARG A 106 -0.14 27.36 -4.65
CA ARG A 106 1.06 27.55 -5.47
C ARG A 106 0.80 27.22 -6.94
N ALA A 107 0.01 26.19 -7.22
CA ALA A 107 -0.42 25.86 -8.58
C ALA A 107 -1.33 26.93 -9.16
N LEU A 108 -2.33 27.38 -8.38
CA LEU A 108 -3.27 28.42 -8.78
C LEU A 108 -2.55 29.74 -9.14
N LEU A 109 -1.54 30.14 -8.37
CA LEU A 109 -0.71 31.32 -8.67
C LEU A 109 0.09 31.19 -9.97
N ARG A 110 0.31 29.96 -10.44
CA ARG A 110 0.94 29.66 -11.74
C ARG A 110 -0.09 29.44 -12.86
N GLY A 111 -1.38 29.63 -12.60
CA GLY A 111 -2.46 29.39 -13.54
C GLY A 111 -2.79 27.91 -13.77
N VAL A 112 -2.32 27.03 -12.89
CA VAL A 112 -2.57 25.58 -12.96
C VAL A 112 -3.56 25.17 -11.89
N ILE A 113 -4.59 24.40 -12.26
CA ILE A 113 -5.52 23.80 -11.31
C ILE A 113 -4.98 22.40 -10.98
N ALA A 114 -4.42 22.25 -9.78
CA ALA A 114 -3.85 20.99 -9.33
C ALA A 114 -4.29 20.66 -7.91
N PRO A 115 -4.57 19.37 -7.60
CA PRO A 115 -4.86 18.93 -6.25
C PRO A 115 -3.62 19.08 -5.36
N SER A 116 -3.83 19.35 -4.10
CA SER A 116 -2.80 19.38 -3.07
C SER A 116 -3.03 18.34 -1.97
N SER A 117 -4.30 18.05 -1.70
CA SER A 117 -4.73 17.04 -0.74
C SER A 117 -5.96 16.31 -1.26
N VAL A 118 -5.98 15.00 -1.06
CA VAL A 118 -7.11 14.14 -1.40
C VAL A 118 -7.48 13.31 -0.18
N GLU A 119 -8.75 13.38 0.25
CA GLU A 119 -9.26 12.59 1.35
C GLU A 119 -10.49 11.80 0.88
N ILE A 120 -10.48 10.48 1.09
CA ILE A 120 -11.57 9.57 0.73
C ILE A 120 -12.04 8.87 2.00
N SER A 121 -13.32 8.99 2.31
CA SER A 121 -13.90 8.41 3.53
C SER A 121 -14.78 7.23 3.20
N ALA A 122 -14.52 6.12 3.87
CA ALA A 122 -15.25 4.86 3.82
C ALA A 122 -15.51 4.36 2.38
N PRO A 123 -14.52 4.34 1.47
CA PRO A 123 -14.75 3.78 0.14
C PRO A 123 -14.87 2.27 0.20
N SER A 124 -15.74 1.71 -0.68
CA SER A 124 -15.75 0.27 -0.97
C SER A 124 -15.10 0.06 -2.34
N VAL A 125 -14.06 -0.75 -2.37
CA VAL A 125 -13.25 -1.03 -3.56
C VAL A 125 -13.43 -2.50 -3.95
N TYR A 126 -13.76 -2.74 -5.21
CA TYR A 126 -13.85 -4.07 -5.80
C TYR A 126 -12.85 -4.18 -6.95
N LEU A 127 -11.93 -5.12 -6.83
CA LEU A 127 -10.89 -5.37 -7.82
C LEU A 127 -10.97 -6.81 -8.29
N PHE A 128 -11.13 -7.01 -9.60
CA PHE A 128 -11.13 -8.32 -10.24
C PHE A 128 -9.92 -8.41 -11.17
N THR A 129 -9.03 -9.35 -10.91
CA THR A 129 -7.84 -9.59 -11.73
C THR A 129 -7.91 -10.93 -12.41
N THR A 130 -7.58 -10.93 -13.70
CA THR A 130 -7.33 -12.13 -14.49
C THR A 130 -5.94 -12.03 -15.07
N TYR A 131 -5.14 -13.04 -14.87
CA TYR A 131 -3.74 -13.04 -15.34
C TYR A 131 -3.59 -13.68 -16.71
N GLY A 132 -4.68 -14.28 -17.24
CA GLY A 132 -4.71 -14.92 -18.55
C GLY A 132 -3.78 -16.14 -18.63
N ILE A 133 -3.60 -16.85 -17.53
CA ILE A 133 -2.59 -17.89 -17.41
C ILE A 133 -3.25 -19.25 -17.63
N GLY A 134 -2.79 -19.94 -18.67
CA GLY A 134 -2.80 -21.40 -18.64
C GLY A 134 -1.88 -21.88 -17.52
N GLN A 135 -2.28 -22.92 -16.80
CA GLN A 135 -1.66 -23.41 -15.55
C GLN A 135 -0.14 -23.73 -15.62
N ASP A 136 0.53 -23.57 -16.78
CA ASP A 136 1.88 -24.08 -17.02
C ASP A 136 3.02 -23.03 -16.93
N ASN A 137 2.74 -21.74 -16.69
CA ASN A 137 3.79 -20.70 -16.77
C ASN A 137 3.72 -19.67 -15.61
N ARG A 138 3.62 -20.13 -14.37
CA ARG A 138 3.48 -19.29 -13.17
C ARG A 138 4.69 -18.38 -12.90
N ASP A 139 5.91 -18.87 -13.18
CA ASP A 139 7.15 -18.08 -12.96
C ASP A 139 7.20 -16.84 -13.85
N GLU A 140 6.77 -16.97 -15.11
CA GLU A 140 6.67 -15.83 -16.04
C GLU A 140 5.64 -14.79 -15.57
N VAL A 141 4.59 -15.24 -14.91
CA VAL A 141 3.54 -14.36 -14.36
C VAL A 141 4.02 -13.56 -13.17
N ASN A 142 4.71 -14.22 -12.23
CA ASN A 142 5.24 -13.53 -11.07
C ASN A 142 6.27 -12.49 -11.49
N ARG A 143 7.10 -12.79 -12.47
CA ARG A 143 8.04 -11.84 -13.05
C ARG A 143 7.33 -10.65 -13.71
N LYS A 144 6.33 -10.89 -14.56
CA LYS A 144 5.55 -9.82 -15.21
C LYS A 144 4.77 -8.97 -14.21
N LYS A 145 4.27 -9.57 -13.12
CA LYS A 145 3.64 -8.81 -12.03
C LYS A 145 4.64 -7.87 -11.36
N LEU A 146 5.81 -8.38 -11.00
CA LEU A 146 6.89 -7.58 -10.42
C LEU A 146 7.28 -6.43 -11.36
N GLU A 147 7.55 -6.70 -12.63
CA GLU A 147 7.85 -5.71 -13.65
C GLU A 147 6.74 -4.64 -13.71
N TYR A 148 5.47 -5.04 -13.76
CA TYR A 148 4.33 -4.10 -13.78
C TYR A 148 4.28 -3.19 -12.54
N TYR A 149 4.48 -3.75 -11.35
CA TYR A 149 4.47 -2.95 -10.12
C TYR A 149 5.66 -2.01 -10.04
N PHE A 150 6.83 -2.42 -10.53
CA PHE A 150 8.00 -1.55 -10.60
C PHE A 150 7.83 -0.41 -11.58
N ASP A 151 7.33 -0.68 -12.78
CA ASP A 151 7.03 0.35 -13.79
C ASP A 151 6.02 1.37 -13.26
N ALA A 152 4.95 0.88 -12.61
CA ALA A 152 3.94 1.73 -11.99
C ALA A 152 4.53 2.59 -10.85
N PHE A 153 5.43 2.03 -10.05
CA PHE A 153 6.10 2.75 -8.97
C PHE A 153 7.09 3.78 -9.52
N GLU A 154 7.85 3.44 -10.56
CA GLU A 154 8.76 4.37 -11.23
C GLU A 154 8.01 5.56 -11.82
N ASP A 155 6.94 5.31 -12.58
CA ASP A 155 6.08 6.35 -13.16
C ASP A 155 5.48 7.25 -12.05
N PHE A 156 5.08 6.64 -10.92
CA PHE A 156 4.64 7.36 -9.74
C PHE A 156 5.74 8.27 -9.20
N VAL A 157 6.95 7.75 -8.95
CA VAL A 157 8.08 8.51 -8.41
C VAL A 157 8.49 9.65 -9.36
N GLU A 158 8.54 9.40 -10.67
CA GLU A 158 8.86 10.41 -11.67
C GLU A 158 7.82 11.53 -11.68
N ARG A 159 6.54 11.21 -11.74
CA ARG A 159 5.45 12.20 -11.75
C ARG A 159 5.38 12.99 -10.46
N PHE A 160 5.55 12.34 -9.33
CA PHE A 160 5.48 12.98 -8.02
C PHE A 160 6.73 13.79 -7.67
N ASN A 161 7.92 13.35 -8.09
CA ASN A 161 9.18 14.05 -7.82
C ASN A 161 9.59 15.06 -8.90
N SER A 162 8.77 15.28 -9.92
CA SER A 162 9.07 16.25 -10.97
C SER A 162 9.42 17.62 -10.36
N GLU A 163 10.69 18.02 -10.46
CA GLU A 163 11.20 19.30 -9.93
C GLU A 163 10.48 20.49 -10.55
N ASP A 164 10.17 20.40 -11.83
CA ASP A 164 9.47 21.43 -12.60
C ASP A 164 7.98 21.48 -12.30
N ARG A 165 7.46 20.53 -11.51
CA ARG A 165 6.02 20.38 -11.25
C ARG A 165 5.19 20.41 -12.53
N ALA A 166 5.68 19.71 -13.54
CA ALA A 166 5.06 19.62 -14.86
C ALA A 166 3.71 18.91 -14.81
N TYR A 167 3.57 17.99 -13.87
CA TYR A 167 2.36 17.19 -13.71
C TYR A 167 1.48 17.72 -12.56
N PRO A 168 0.14 17.73 -12.71
CA PRO A 168 -0.78 18.12 -11.63
C PRO A 168 -0.56 17.31 -10.35
N GLU A 169 -0.22 16.03 -10.45
CA GLU A 169 0.04 15.10 -9.35
C GLU A 169 1.25 15.54 -8.51
N SER A 170 2.21 16.22 -9.11
CA SER A 170 3.39 16.72 -8.40
C SER A 170 3.07 17.78 -7.32
N TYR A 171 1.86 18.33 -7.32
CA TYR A 171 1.40 19.27 -6.30
C TYR A 171 0.71 18.58 -5.13
N ILE A 172 0.41 17.29 -5.22
CA ILE A 172 -0.19 16.52 -4.11
C ILE A 172 0.85 16.38 -3.00
N ASN A 173 0.48 16.78 -1.79
CA ASN A 173 1.28 16.67 -0.59
C ASN A 173 0.73 15.62 0.36
N ASP A 174 -0.59 15.40 0.34
CA ASP A 174 -1.21 14.40 1.19
C ASP A 174 -2.38 13.67 0.49
N ILE A 175 -2.46 12.37 0.72
CA ILE A 175 -3.59 11.52 0.37
C ILE A 175 -3.98 10.76 1.63
N SER A 176 -5.27 10.72 1.94
CA SER A 176 -5.80 9.97 3.07
C SER A 176 -7.03 9.18 2.66
N VAL A 177 -6.99 7.88 2.89
CA VAL A 177 -8.14 6.98 2.76
C VAL A 177 -8.43 6.45 4.15
N LYS A 178 -9.68 6.57 4.60
CA LYS A 178 -10.10 6.17 5.95
C LYS A 178 -11.24 5.18 5.91
N ASN A 179 -11.12 4.12 6.72
CA ASN A 179 -12.16 3.12 6.91
C ASN A 179 -12.65 2.51 5.58
N ALA A 180 -11.71 2.18 4.67
CA ALA A 180 -12.05 1.56 3.41
C ALA A 180 -12.34 0.06 3.58
N GLU A 181 -13.17 -0.45 2.67
CA GLU A 181 -13.35 -1.88 2.45
C GLU A 181 -12.77 -2.23 1.07
N LEU A 182 -11.93 -3.26 1.00
CA LEU A 182 -11.36 -3.75 -0.24
C LEU A 182 -11.68 -5.22 -0.42
N GLU A 183 -12.37 -5.55 -1.49
CA GLU A 183 -12.51 -6.92 -1.98
C GLU A 183 -11.65 -7.12 -3.23
N PHE A 184 -10.67 -7.98 -3.13
CA PHE A 184 -9.81 -8.34 -4.24
C PHE A 184 -10.07 -9.78 -4.67
N HIS A 185 -10.44 -9.96 -5.95
CA HIS A 185 -10.77 -11.24 -6.54
C HIS A 185 -9.72 -11.63 -7.58
N GLU A 186 -8.98 -12.68 -7.33
CA GLU A 186 -8.11 -13.34 -8.31
C GLU A 186 -8.92 -14.43 -9.02
N VAL A 187 -9.56 -14.06 -10.13
CA VAL A 187 -10.56 -14.91 -10.81
C VAL A 187 -9.96 -16.24 -11.27
N ASP A 188 -8.76 -16.22 -11.86
CA ASP A 188 -8.09 -17.43 -12.39
C ASP A 188 -7.66 -18.41 -11.28
N LEU A 189 -7.49 -17.91 -10.06
CA LEU A 189 -7.07 -18.69 -8.91
C LEU A 189 -8.24 -19.05 -7.98
N GLY A 190 -9.44 -18.51 -8.24
CA GLY A 190 -10.63 -18.69 -7.40
C GLY A 190 -10.45 -18.12 -5.98
N ARG A 191 -9.57 -17.12 -5.81
CA ARG A 191 -9.22 -16.55 -4.52
C ARG A 191 -9.95 -15.23 -4.29
N LYS A 192 -10.38 -15.02 -3.05
CA LYS A 192 -11.01 -13.79 -2.61
C LYS A 192 -10.34 -13.27 -1.33
N TRP A 193 -9.97 -12.01 -1.35
CA TRP A 193 -9.35 -11.28 -0.26
C TRP A 193 -10.31 -10.23 0.23
N VAL A 194 -10.50 -10.12 1.51
CA VAL A 194 -11.37 -9.09 2.10
C VAL A 194 -10.57 -8.35 3.15
N PHE A 195 -10.38 -7.06 2.89
CA PHE A 195 -9.79 -6.13 3.85
C PHE A 195 -10.87 -5.18 4.33
N SER A 196 -10.95 -4.98 5.62
CA SER A 196 -11.83 -4.01 6.27
C SER A 196 -11.02 -3.04 7.14
N ASP A 197 -11.65 -1.94 7.54
CA ASP A 197 -11.00 -0.88 8.32
C ASP A 197 -9.65 -0.44 7.72
N LEU A 198 -9.56 -0.48 6.39
CA LEU A 198 -8.35 -0.09 5.67
C LEU A 198 -8.16 1.40 5.78
N ASN A 199 -6.99 1.78 6.27
CA ASN A 199 -6.54 3.16 6.30
C ASN A 199 -5.24 3.27 5.51
N TYR A 200 -5.14 4.34 4.73
CA TYR A 200 -3.96 4.65 3.95
C TYR A 200 -3.66 6.14 4.06
N THR A 201 -2.43 6.49 4.35
CA THR A 201 -1.94 7.86 4.32
C THR A 201 -0.69 7.95 3.46
N PHE A 202 -0.60 9.02 2.72
CA PHE A 202 0.57 9.43 1.96
C PHE A 202 0.85 10.88 2.29
N GLU A 203 2.05 11.18 2.75
CA GLU A 203 2.49 12.53 3.08
C GLU A 203 3.81 12.81 2.40
N ARG A 204 3.89 13.95 1.73
CA ARG A 204 5.10 14.42 1.08
C ARG A 204 5.58 15.71 1.69
N ASN A 205 6.79 15.67 2.21
CA ASN A 205 7.54 16.81 2.71
C ASN A 205 8.62 17.25 1.69
N PHE A 206 9.44 18.21 2.08
CA PHE A 206 10.59 18.67 1.26
C PHE A 206 11.70 17.62 1.17
N THR A 207 11.80 16.73 2.15
CA THR A 207 12.93 15.80 2.34
C THR A 207 12.56 14.35 2.18
N ASN A 208 11.29 13.99 2.39
CA ASN A 208 10.83 12.62 2.39
C ASN A 208 9.39 12.48 1.87
N ILE A 209 9.07 11.27 1.49
CA ILE A 209 7.72 10.78 1.21
C ILE A 209 7.46 9.68 2.23
N GLU A 210 6.38 9.81 2.98
CA GLU A 210 5.95 8.82 3.96
C GLU A 210 4.60 8.23 3.53
N THR A 211 4.44 6.94 3.73
CA THR A 211 3.17 6.27 3.51
C THR A 211 2.95 5.25 4.61
N ASP A 212 1.73 5.18 5.10
CA ASP A 212 1.24 4.21 6.05
C ASP A 212 0.01 3.53 5.48
N PHE A 213 -0.03 2.22 5.58
CA PHE A 213 -1.16 1.39 5.21
C PHE A 213 -1.43 0.42 6.36
N ASN A 214 -2.66 0.36 6.83
CA ASN A 214 -3.09 -0.66 7.78
C ASN A 214 -4.51 -1.14 7.46
N ALA A 215 -4.76 -2.42 7.70
CA ALA A 215 -6.06 -3.03 7.44
C ALA A 215 -6.28 -4.28 8.30
N LEU A 216 -7.55 -4.65 8.45
CA LEU A 216 -7.96 -5.93 8.97
C LEU A 216 -8.19 -6.90 7.80
N LEU A 217 -7.36 -7.94 7.72
CA LEU A 217 -7.46 -8.99 6.70
C LEU A 217 -8.30 -10.13 7.24
N LYS A 218 -9.38 -10.46 6.55
CA LYS A 218 -10.22 -11.62 6.86
C LYS A 218 -9.77 -12.83 6.07
N LEU A 219 -9.26 -13.83 6.78
CA LEU A 219 -8.89 -15.15 6.23
C LEU A 219 -9.76 -16.22 6.89
N ARG A 220 -10.60 -16.91 6.10
CA ARG A 220 -11.60 -17.85 6.62
C ARG A 220 -12.48 -17.20 7.70
N ASP A 221 -12.42 -17.68 8.92
CA ASP A 221 -13.19 -17.20 10.07
C ASP A 221 -12.36 -16.33 11.03
N ARG A 222 -11.12 -16.00 10.66
CA ARG A 222 -10.19 -15.22 11.47
C ARG A 222 -9.94 -13.85 10.87
N ILE A 223 -9.57 -12.93 11.74
CA ILE A 223 -9.20 -11.56 11.38
C ILE A 223 -7.77 -11.34 11.86
N SER A 224 -6.91 -10.92 10.95
CA SER A 224 -5.52 -10.58 11.19
C SER A 224 -5.32 -9.09 10.88
N THR A 225 -4.49 -8.41 11.65
CA THR A 225 -4.04 -7.05 11.27
C THR A 225 -2.86 -7.16 10.34
N VAL A 226 -2.84 -6.34 9.30
CA VAL A 226 -1.69 -6.21 8.39
C VAL A 226 -1.40 -4.73 8.17
N GLY A 227 -0.13 -4.38 8.02
CA GLY A 227 0.24 -3.01 7.73
C GLY A 227 1.61 -2.89 7.07
N ILE A 228 1.80 -1.75 6.40
CA ILE A 228 3.05 -1.37 5.71
C ILE A 228 3.30 0.10 5.98
N ASP A 229 4.45 0.42 6.56
CA ASP A 229 4.99 1.78 6.64
C ASP A 229 6.12 1.89 5.63
N ALA A 230 6.18 2.97 4.86
CA ALA A 230 7.29 3.23 3.96
C ALA A 230 7.73 4.68 4.05
N GLU A 231 9.04 4.90 4.07
CA GLU A 231 9.66 6.22 4.00
C GLU A 231 10.68 6.23 2.85
N TYR A 232 10.43 7.07 1.86
CA TYR A 232 11.37 7.32 0.78
C TYR A 232 12.04 8.68 0.94
N ARG A 233 13.38 8.70 0.88
CA ARG A 233 14.21 9.90 0.96
C ARG A 233 14.88 10.15 -0.39
N PRO A 234 14.30 11.02 -1.24
CA PRO A 234 14.82 11.25 -2.60
C PRO A 234 16.28 11.69 -2.64
N GLY A 235 16.69 12.55 -1.71
CA GLY A 235 18.08 13.06 -1.65
C GLY A 235 19.14 12.01 -1.33
N ALA A 236 18.75 10.88 -0.74
CA ALA A 236 19.61 9.75 -0.43
C ALA A 236 19.29 8.51 -1.26
N ALA A 237 18.23 8.57 -2.08
CA ALA A 237 17.66 7.46 -2.82
C ALA A 237 17.41 6.20 -1.95
N LYS A 238 17.07 6.40 -0.67
CA LYS A 238 16.82 5.32 0.28
C LYS A 238 15.32 5.13 0.50
N LEU A 239 14.89 3.86 0.49
CA LEU A 239 13.56 3.43 0.82
C LEU A 239 13.61 2.54 2.06
N ALA A 240 13.06 3.03 3.17
CA ALA A 240 12.83 2.22 4.36
C ALA A 240 11.40 1.66 4.33
N LEU A 241 11.28 0.36 4.48
CA LEU A 241 10.01 -0.35 4.51
C LEU A 241 9.87 -1.08 5.84
N ARG A 242 8.68 -1.01 6.43
CA ARG A 242 8.26 -1.86 7.53
C ARG A 242 6.98 -2.57 7.15
N PHE A 243 7.01 -3.87 7.11
CA PHE A 243 5.83 -4.72 7.03
C PHE A 243 5.55 -5.31 8.41
N TYR A 244 4.30 -5.28 8.88
CA TYR A 244 3.90 -5.87 10.15
C TYR A 244 2.55 -6.55 10.04
N PHE A 245 2.38 -7.57 10.87
CA PHE A 245 1.11 -8.29 10.97
C PHE A 245 0.90 -8.85 12.38
N SER A 246 -0.35 -9.07 12.75
CA SER A 246 -0.69 -9.74 14.01
C SER A 246 -1.75 -10.81 13.82
N ASP A 247 -1.65 -11.86 14.63
CA ASP A 247 -2.61 -12.96 14.69
C ASP A 247 -2.84 -13.69 13.36
N LEU A 248 -1.84 -13.72 12.50
CA LEU A 248 -1.91 -14.37 11.20
C LEU A 248 -1.58 -15.84 11.35
N VAL A 249 -2.47 -16.73 10.89
CA VAL A 249 -2.21 -18.17 10.90
C VAL A 249 -1.65 -18.60 9.56
N PRO A 250 -0.39 -19.08 9.49
CA PRO A 250 0.24 -19.44 8.22
C PRO A 250 -0.56 -20.44 7.39
N ALA A 251 -1.18 -21.44 8.01
CA ALA A 251 -2.04 -22.41 7.32
C ALA A 251 -3.24 -21.75 6.59
N ASP A 252 -3.80 -20.66 7.12
CA ASP A 252 -4.91 -19.94 6.48
C ASP A 252 -4.40 -19.07 5.31
N VAL A 253 -3.14 -18.61 5.40
CA VAL A 253 -2.49 -17.81 4.34
C VAL A 253 -2.15 -18.67 3.14
N VAL A 254 -1.65 -19.87 3.38
CA VAL A 254 -1.17 -20.80 2.36
C VAL A 254 -2.22 -21.13 1.31
N ASP A 255 -3.45 -21.40 1.74
CA ASP A 255 -4.54 -21.67 0.81
C ASP A 255 -4.84 -20.47 -0.11
N THR A 256 -4.41 -19.29 0.31
CA THR A 256 -4.78 -18.05 -0.35
C THR A 256 -3.63 -17.42 -1.14
N PHE A 257 -2.37 -17.53 -0.66
CA PHE A 257 -1.25 -16.72 -1.16
C PHE A 257 -0.14 -17.47 -1.88
N LEU A 258 0.18 -18.68 -1.44
CA LEU A 258 1.44 -19.28 -1.82
C LEU A 258 1.29 -20.36 -2.88
N GLU A 259 2.31 -20.46 -3.71
CA GLU A 259 2.44 -21.58 -4.64
C GLU A 259 2.59 -22.90 -3.86
N LYS A 260 2.13 -23.96 -4.47
CA LYS A 260 2.11 -25.31 -3.87
C LYS A 260 3.44 -25.73 -3.24
N GLN A 261 4.56 -25.28 -3.78
CA GLN A 261 5.91 -25.62 -3.28
C GLN A 261 6.25 -24.97 -1.93
N PHE A 262 5.80 -23.72 -1.70
CA PHE A 262 5.95 -23.06 -0.40
C PHE A 262 4.82 -23.45 0.56
N SER A 263 3.68 -23.83 0.00
CA SER A 263 2.49 -24.15 0.75
C SER A 263 2.64 -25.42 1.55
N GLU A 264 3.28 -26.46 1.03
CA GLU A 264 3.37 -27.78 1.67
C GLU A 264 4.00 -27.70 3.08
N ASN A 265 5.00 -26.84 3.27
CA ASN A 265 5.65 -26.71 4.58
C ASN A 265 4.89 -25.81 5.58
N LEU A 266 4.07 -24.87 5.11
CA LEU A 266 3.34 -23.93 5.95
C LEU A 266 1.93 -24.39 6.30
N TYR A 267 1.35 -25.34 5.57
CA TYR A 267 0.06 -25.96 5.90
C TYR A 267 0.02 -26.56 7.32
N GLY A 268 1.17 -27.05 7.75
CA GLY A 268 1.32 -27.60 9.08
C GLY A 268 1.41 -26.58 10.20
N VAL A 269 1.57 -25.27 9.89
CA VAL A 269 1.76 -24.23 10.92
C VAL A 269 0.41 -23.65 11.30
N ASN A 270 -0.23 -24.25 12.29
CA ASN A 270 -1.56 -23.86 12.77
C ASN A 270 -1.47 -23.21 14.16
N LEU A 271 -0.90 -22.02 14.19
CA LEU A 271 -0.81 -21.16 15.37
C LEU A 271 -0.81 -19.68 14.91
N PRO A 272 -1.35 -18.77 15.72
CA PRO A 272 -1.31 -17.36 15.41
C PRO A 272 0.13 -16.84 15.51
N VAL A 273 0.56 -16.15 14.47
CA VAL A 273 1.88 -15.53 14.37
C VAL A 273 1.70 -14.04 14.21
N SER A 274 2.47 -13.28 14.97
CA SER A 274 2.63 -11.85 14.79
C SER A 274 4.08 -11.56 14.40
N GLY A 275 4.30 -10.52 13.62
CA GLY A 275 5.66 -10.22 13.20
C GLY A 275 5.83 -8.88 12.55
N LYS A 276 7.09 -8.51 12.41
CA LYS A 276 7.52 -7.34 11.67
C LYS A 276 8.76 -7.66 10.86
N VAL A 277 8.89 -7.01 9.73
CA VAL A 277 10.05 -7.06 8.84
C VAL A 277 10.39 -5.62 8.48
N ASP A 278 11.56 -5.16 8.88
CA ASP A 278 12.12 -3.86 8.54
C ASP A 278 13.16 -4.06 7.43
N ALA A 279 13.03 -3.34 6.32
CA ALA A 279 13.96 -3.42 5.19
C ALA A 279 14.46 -2.02 4.81
N LEU A 280 15.75 -1.92 4.50
CA LEU A 280 16.36 -0.73 3.93
C LEU A 280 16.89 -1.05 2.53
N ILE A 281 16.42 -0.27 1.56
CA ILE A 281 16.68 -0.50 0.14
C ILE A 281 17.37 0.73 -0.46
N ASP A 282 18.47 0.54 -1.18
CA ASP A 282 19.06 1.54 -2.06
C ASP A 282 18.29 1.59 -3.37
N PHE A 283 17.42 2.59 -3.48
CA PHE A 283 16.53 2.69 -4.63
C PHE A 283 17.25 3.14 -5.89
N GLU A 284 18.42 3.78 -5.78
CA GLU A 284 19.22 4.17 -6.95
C GLU A 284 19.75 2.93 -7.69
N ASP A 285 20.15 1.89 -6.95
CA ASP A 285 20.59 0.63 -7.53
C ASP A 285 19.43 -0.12 -8.23
N VAL A 286 18.21 -0.04 -7.70
CA VAL A 286 17.01 -0.58 -8.37
C VAL A 286 16.77 0.12 -9.70
N LEU A 287 16.81 1.46 -9.72
CA LEU A 287 16.57 2.25 -10.93
C LEU A 287 17.66 2.06 -11.99
N ARG A 288 18.90 1.81 -11.59
CA ARG A 288 20.03 1.59 -12.53
C ARG A 288 19.98 0.24 -13.25
N ASN A 289 19.37 -0.77 -12.63
CA ASN A 289 19.37 -2.16 -13.12
C ASN A 289 17.97 -2.63 -13.49
N LYS A 290 17.19 -1.79 -14.15
CA LYS A 290 15.78 -2.06 -14.49
C LYS A 290 15.54 -3.34 -15.29
N ASP A 291 16.48 -3.71 -16.15
CA ASP A 291 16.35 -4.87 -17.04
C ASP A 291 16.43 -6.21 -16.28
N ASP A 292 16.93 -6.21 -15.05
CA ASP A 292 17.02 -7.39 -14.18
C ASP A 292 16.69 -7.03 -12.73
N ILE A 293 15.41 -6.92 -12.45
CA ILE A 293 14.85 -6.54 -11.13
C ILE A 293 15.35 -7.48 -10.03
N VAL A 294 15.47 -8.75 -10.34
CA VAL A 294 15.94 -9.78 -9.42
C VAL A 294 17.37 -9.50 -8.97
N LYS A 295 18.24 -9.20 -9.93
CA LYS A 295 19.64 -8.85 -9.66
C LYS A 295 19.75 -7.50 -8.97
N SER A 296 18.88 -6.54 -9.32
CA SER A 296 18.86 -5.23 -8.68
C SER A 296 18.46 -5.31 -7.23
N LEU A 297 17.46 -6.11 -6.87
CA LEU A 297 17.05 -6.33 -5.48
C LEU A 297 18.19 -6.92 -4.64
N ASP A 298 19.00 -7.82 -5.20
CA ASP A 298 20.13 -8.40 -4.50
C ASP A 298 21.20 -7.36 -4.11
N THR A 299 21.43 -6.37 -4.95
CA THR A 299 22.40 -5.30 -4.66
C THR A 299 21.80 -4.15 -3.88
N ALA A 300 20.52 -3.89 -4.08
CA ALA A 300 19.81 -2.77 -3.50
C ALA A 300 19.39 -3.00 -2.04
N VAL A 301 19.17 -4.24 -1.64
CA VAL A 301 18.81 -4.55 -0.24
C VAL A 301 20.04 -4.39 0.65
N GLU A 302 20.04 -3.35 1.48
CA GLU A 302 21.14 -3.08 2.41
C GLU A 302 21.02 -3.92 3.69
N ASN A 303 19.81 -4.00 4.23
CA ASN A 303 19.53 -4.75 5.45
C ASN A 303 18.05 -5.16 5.47
N ILE A 304 17.79 -6.33 6.03
CA ILE A 304 16.45 -6.76 6.45
C ILE A 304 16.58 -7.27 7.88
N ASP A 305 15.85 -6.67 8.81
CA ASP A 305 15.67 -7.20 10.16
C ASP A 305 14.25 -7.76 10.28
N PHE A 306 14.11 -8.90 10.95
CA PHE A 306 12.79 -9.50 11.16
C PHE A 306 12.64 -10.01 12.60
N GLN A 307 11.41 -9.94 13.07
CA GLN A 307 10.99 -10.49 14.35
C GLN A 307 9.62 -11.14 14.18
N PHE A 308 9.51 -12.40 14.59
CA PHE A 308 8.26 -13.14 14.60
C PHE A 308 8.03 -13.74 15.97
N GLU A 309 6.80 -13.68 16.44
CA GLU A 309 6.37 -14.31 17.67
C GLU A 309 5.09 -15.08 17.42
N GLY A 310 4.93 -16.20 18.11
CA GLY A 310 3.76 -17.02 17.96
C GLY A 310 3.14 -17.38 19.28
N GLY A 311 1.81 -17.49 19.22
CA GLY A 311 0.98 -17.92 20.34
C GLY A 311 0.85 -19.44 20.42
N GLN A 312 -0.15 -19.86 21.19
CA GLN A 312 -0.43 -21.29 21.40
C GLN A 312 -1.05 -21.93 20.16
N GLY A 313 -0.52 -23.10 19.75
CA GLY A 313 -1.01 -23.85 18.60
C GLY A 313 -0.23 -25.11 18.34
N ASN A 314 -0.17 -25.55 17.08
CA ASN A 314 0.60 -26.73 16.70
C ASN A 314 1.31 -26.54 15.34
N ILE A 315 2.42 -27.28 15.19
CA ILE A 315 3.16 -27.39 13.94
C ILE A 315 3.18 -28.87 13.55
N MET A 316 2.87 -29.16 12.27
CA MET A 316 2.97 -30.47 11.66
C MET A 316 3.94 -30.41 10.48
N PHE A 317 4.96 -31.26 10.47
CA PHE A 317 5.93 -31.31 9.38
C PHE A 317 5.58 -32.35 8.30
N SER A 318 4.56 -33.14 8.51
CA SER A 318 4.01 -34.10 7.54
C SER A 318 2.54 -34.37 7.82
N ASP A 319 1.84 -34.99 6.89
CA ASP A 319 0.43 -35.41 7.07
C ASP A 319 0.27 -36.50 8.14
N ASN A 320 1.37 -36.99 8.69
CA ASN A 320 1.34 -37.96 9.77
C ASN A 320 1.16 -37.26 11.12
N GLU A 321 0.09 -37.56 11.84
CA GLU A 321 -0.22 -37.01 13.16
C GLU A 321 0.87 -37.28 14.22
N ASP A 322 1.73 -38.28 14.00
CA ASP A 322 2.86 -38.58 14.89
C ASP A 322 3.93 -37.46 14.91
N PHE A 323 3.92 -36.57 13.93
CA PHE A 323 4.82 -35.39 13.82
C PHE A 323 4.13 -34.08 14.15
N ARG A 324 3.09 -34.12 14.97
CA ARG A 324 2.43 -32.93 15.50
C ARG A 324 3.13 -32.48 16.79
N TYR A 325 3.63 -31.25 16.75
CA TYR A 325 4.27 -30.60 17.90
C TYR A 325 3.36 -29.49 18.42
N ASN A 326 3.00 -29.56 19.71
CA ASN A 326 2.30 -28.47 20.37
C ASN A 326 3.29 -27.36 20.70
N VAL A 327 3.01 -26.16 20.26
CA VAL A 327 3.79 -24.96 20.54
C VAL A 327 3.03 -24.14 21.56
N SER A 328 3.65 -23.79 22.68
CA SER A 328 3.09 -22.88 23.66
C SER A 328 3.40 -21.43 23.30
N SER A 329 4.62 -21.18 22.85
CA SER A 329 5.08 -19.90 22.31
C SER A 329 6.35 -20.08 21.51
N PHE A 330 6.64 -19.13 20.62
CA PHE A 330 7.95 -18.96 20.03
C PHE A 330 8.27 -17.49 19.82
N LEU A 331 9.55 -17.18 19.83
CA LEU A 331 10.13 -15.90 19.40
C LEU A 331 11.25 -16.23 18.41
N LEU A 332 11.28 -15.54 17.29
CA LEU A 332 12.29 -15.69 16.25
C LEU A 332 12.74 -14.31 15.79
N GLU A 333 14.00 -13.99 16.04
CA GLU A 333 14.60 -12.73 15.63
C GLU A 333 15.81 -12.99 14.75
N GLY A 334 15.96 -12.21 13.70
CA GLY A 334 17.05 -12.38 12.77
C GLY A 334 17.24 -11.22 11.83
N ASN A 335 18.23 -11.40 10.96
CA ASN A 335 18.51 -10.45 9.89
C ASN A 335 18.97 -11.15 8.62
N VAL A 336 18.84 -10.45 7.52
CA VAL A 336 19.38 -10.86 6.21
C VAL A 336 20.49 -9.88 5.85
N ASP A 337 21.67 -10.39 5.58
CA ASP A 337 22.88 -9.65 5.24
C ASP A 337 23.38 -9.99 3.82
N GLY A 338 24.14 -9.07 3.23
CA GLY A 338 24.81 -9.29 1.94
C GLY A 338 23.83 -9.44 0.78
N GLY A 339 22.92 -8.52 0.66
CA GLY A 339 21.76 -8.69 -0.19
C GLY A 339 20.79 -9.71 0.44
N VAL A 340 20.32 -10.66 -0.35
CA VAL A 340 19.40 -11.72 0.13
C VAL A 340 20.10 -13.07 0.37
N ASP A 341 21.43 -13.09 0.40
CA ASP A 341 22.20 -14.36 0.39
C ASP A 341 22.32 -15.02 1.75
N LYS A 342 22.39 -14.25 2.82
CA LYS A 342 22.70 -14.77 4.16
C LYS A 342 21.60 -14.41 5.15
N VAL A 343 20.94 -15.42 5.69
CA VAL A 343 19.96 -15.27 6.77
C VAL A 343 20.60 -15.71 8.09
N ASN A 344 20.59 -14.83 9.08
CA ASN A 344 21.04 -15.14 10.43
C ASN A 344 19.84 -15.06 11.38
N ILE A 345 19.53 -16.12 12.06
CA ILE A 345 18.59 -16.15 13.16
C ILE A 345 19.40 -15.98 14.43
N LYS A 346 19.25 -14.81 15.07
CA LYS A 346 20.02 -14.42 16.27
C LYS A 346 19.47 -15.11 17.51
N ASP A 347 18.15 -15.06 17.65
CA ASP A 347 17.44 -15.66 18.76
C ASP A 347 16.21 -16.40 18.21
N ALA A 348 16.11 -17.67 18.51
CA ALA A 348 14.95 -18.47 18.23
C ALA A 348 14.61 -19.29 19.50
N ASP A 349 13.70 -18.76 20.27
CA ASP A 349 13.20 -19.38 21.51
C ASP A 349 11.88 -20.10 21.21
N PHE A 350 11.81 -21.39 21.52
CA PHE A 350 10.62 -22.21 21.36
C PHE A 350 10.22 -22.86 22.66
N ASP A 351 8.94 -22.84 22.98
CA ASP A 351 8.32 -23.68 24.00
C ASP A 351 7.43 -24.72 23.33
N LEU A 352 7.93 -25.95 23.24
CA LEU A 352 7.23 -27.09 22.63
C LEU A 352 6.56 -27.92 23.70
N GLY A 353 5.36 -27.51 24.15
CA GLY A 353 4.60 -28.22 25.14
C GLY A 353 5.28 -28.33 26.51
N GLY A 354 6.02 -27.30 26.92
CA GLY A 354 6.77 -27.22 28.17
C GLY A 354 8.26 -27.57 28.05
N GLN A 355 8.72 -27.94 26.85
CA GLN A 355 10.15 -28.11 26.55
C GLN A 355 10.68 -26.82 25.92
N LYS A 356 11.54 -26.12 26.63
CA LYS A 356 12.16 -24.89 26.14
C LYS A 356 13.42 -25.19 25.36
N MET A 357 13.51 -24.65 24.17
CA MET A 357 14.62 -24.81 23.24
C MET A 357 15.07 -23.45 22.73
N LYS A 358 16.38 -23.24 22.65
CA LYS A 358 17.00 -22.12 21.96
C LYS A 358 17.68 -22.63 20.72
N LEU A 359 17.37 -22.04 19.58
CA LEU A 359 18.00 -22.38 18.31
C LEU A 359 18.77 -21.17 17.78
N GLY A 360 20.01 -21.42 17.35
CA GLY A 360 20.75 -20.49 16.49
C GLY A 360 20.78 -21.08 15.07
N LEU A 361 20.47 -20.29 14.07
CA LEU A 361 20.42 -20.75 12.69
C LEU A 361 21.09 -19.73 11.77
N GLN A 362 21.98 -20.22 10.92
CA GLN A 362 22.56 -19.43 9.83
C GLN A 362 22.34 -20.17 8.52
N ILE A 363 21.78 -19.49 7.55
CA ILE A 363 21.55 -20.00 6.21
C ILE A 363 22.33 -19.13 5.25
N THR A 364 23.11 -19.72 4.35
CA THR A 364 23.84 -19.03 3.28
C THR A 364 23.55 -19.68 1.94
N GLY A 365 23.71 -18.95 0.83
CA GLY A 365 23.33 -19.42 -0.50
C GLY A 365 21.84 -19.23 -0.82
N MET A 366 21.15 -18.41 -0.04
CA MET A 366 19.72 -18.11 -0.23
C MET A 366 19.45 -17.43 -1.56
N LYS A 367 20.39 -16.67 -2.11
CA LYS A 367 20.27 -16.00 -3.40
C LYS A 367 19.88 -16.97 -4.52
N LYS A 368 20.62 -18.08 -4.66
CA LYS A 368 20.30 -19.08 -5.68
C LYS A 368 19.00 -19.82 -5.42
N PHE A 369 18.62 -19.97 -4.17
CA PHE A 369 17.32 -20.53 -3.80
C PHE A 369 16.19 -19.62 -4.28
N PHE A 370 16.24 -18.33 -3.99
CA PHE A 370 15.17 -17.38 -4.37
C PHE A 370 15.10 -17.13 -5.88
N PHE A 371 16.25 -17.02 -6.55
CA PHE A 371 16.28 -16.56 -7.93
C PHE A 371 16.42 -17.68 -8.97
N GLU A 372 17.02 -18.78 -8.61
CA GLU A 372 17.28 -19.90 -9.53
C GLU A 372 16.54 -21.17 -9.10
N ASN A 373 15.76 -21.14 -8.02
CA ASN A 373 15.09 -22.29 -7.39
C ASN A 373 16.07 -23.48 -7.16
N SER A 374 17.32 -23.14 -6.78
CA SER A 374 18.41 -24.10 -6.64
C SER A 374 18.82 -24.25 -5.17
N LEU A 375 18.72 -25.46 -4.65
CA LEU A 375 19.20 -25.83 -3.31
C LEU A 375 20.70 -26.17 -3.26
N ARG A 376 21.40 -26.16 -4.39
CA ARG A 376 22.78 -26.71 -4.49
C ARG A 376 23.80 -25.98 -3.62
N ASP A 377 23.64 -24.67 -3.44
CA ASP A 377 24.58 -23.84 -2.69
C ASP A 377 24.06 -23.48 -1.30
N LEU A 378 22.89 -23.98 -0.94
CA LEU A 378 22.31 -23.74 0.38
C LEU A 378 23.13 -24.45 1.45
N LYS A 379 23.66 -23.68 2.40
CA LYS A 379 24.36 -24.21 3.59
C LYS A 379 23.61 -23.76 4.81
N ILE A 380 23.29 -24.72 5.65
CA ILE A 380 22.57 -24.49 6.90
C ILE A 380 23.50 -24.89 8.05
N SER A 381 23.77 -23.95 8.94
CA SER A 381 24.44 -24.18 10.21
C SER A 381 23.43 -23.96 11.32
N ALA A 382 23.18 -24.97 12.11
CA ALA A 382 22.23 -24.91 13.22
C ALA A 382 22.89 -25.32 14.52
N SER A 383 22.54 -24.63 15.59
CA SER A 383 22.86 -25.00 16.98
C SER A 383 21.57 -25.04 17.79
N ALA A 384 21.47 -26.01 18.66
CA ALA A 384 20.31 -26.14 19.56
C ALA A 384 20.79 -26.26 21.00
N ASP A 385 20.19 -25.50 21.88
CA ASP A 385 20.35 -25.59 23.33
C ASP A 385 19.00 -25.96 23.95
N VAL A 386 18.95 -27.04 24.68
CA VAL A 386 17.71 -27.59 25.25
C VAL A 386 17.88 -27.69 26.76
N GLU A 387 17.04 -26.97 27.52
CA GLU A 387 17.16 -26.90 28.98
C GLU A 387 16.98 -28.27 29.66
N LYS A 388 16.03 -29.07 29.21
CA LYS A 388 15.76 -30.43 29.73
C LYS A 388 15.17 -31.29 28.64
N LEU A 389 15.84 -32.36 28.26
CA LEU A 389 15.30 -33.39 27.37
C LEU A 389 15.23 -34.71 28.13
N ALA A 390 14.02 -35.24 28.35
CA ALA A 390 13.90 -36.58 28.86
C ALA A 390 14.35 -37.60 27.79
N PHE A 391 15.16 -38.57 28.15
CA PHE A 391 15.71 -39.55 27.21
C PHE A 391 14.61 -40.30 26.46
N ASP A 392 13.48 -40.54 27.11
CA ASP A 392 12.29 -41.19 26.51
C ASP A 392 11.57 -40.32 25.48
N ASP A 393 11.78 -39.00 25.50
CA ASP A 393 11.17 -38.04 24.57
C ASP A 393 12.05 -37.77 23.35
N LEU A 394 13.32 -38.22 23.33
CA LEU A 394 14.23 -38.06 22.20
C LEU A 394 13.65 -38.55 20.87
N ASN A 395 12.90 -39.66 20.92
CA ASN A 395 12.25 -40.22 19.74
C ASN A 395 11.11 -39.35 19.19
N LYS A 396 10.54 -38.45 20.00
CA LYS A 396 9.49 -37.51 19.57
C LYS A 396 10.02 -36.29 18.81
N TYR A 397 11.27 -35.90 19.14
CA TYR A 397 11.88 -34.66 18.61
C TYR A 397 12.96 -34.92 17.56
N TRP A 398 13.37 -36.19 17.36
CA TRP A 398 14.38 -36.55 16.38
C TRP A 398 13.72 -37.11 15.13
N PRO A 399 13.87 -36.42 13.96
CA PRO A 399 13.36 -36.97 12.70
C PRO A 399 14.10 -38.28 12.35
N ARG A 400 13.34 -39.30 12.04
CA ARG A 400 13.88 -40.59 11.57
C ARG A 400 14.17 -40.53 10.08
#